data_30f472df81d5a649e19048cfcb7cbea5
#
_entry.id   30f472df81d5a649e19048cfcb7cbea5
#
_cell.length_a   1.000
_cell.length_b   1.000
_cell.length_c   1.000
_cell.angle_alpha   90.00
_cell.angle_beta   90.00
_cell.angle_gamma   90.00
#
_symmetry.space_group_name_H-M   'P 1'
#
loop_
_entity.id
_entity.type
_entity.pdbx_description
1 polymer ?
#
loop_
_entity_poly.entity_id
_entity_poly.type
_entity_poly.pdbx_seq_one_letter_code
_entity_poly.pdbx_strand_id
1 'polypeptide(L)'
;LRVPKMGRLEFLKRIKTMDSELPVIVVTGDDSIETAVESMKEGAFDYIVRPFEGESLSVAVVKALKMRSLAMENRYLRKELESHYNFGNIIGNSPKILEVLLLAGDVSRTDSTVFVYGESGTGKELVARAIHFNSLRKGGPLVSINCAALPETLLESELFGYEKGAFTGADRSKKGRFELANGGTLFLDEISEMNPIVQAKVLRLIEARELERLGGSETVKVDVRIICASNKNLEDYVKKGQFREDTYYRINVFP
;
A
#
# COMPACT_ATOMS: atom_id res chain seq x y z
N LEU A 1 23.81 -32.49 7.01
CA LEU A 1 22.75 -33.23 7.70
C LEU A 1 22.06 -34.16 6.69
N ARG A 2 22.35 -35.44 6.75
CA ARG A 2 21.45 -36.44 6.15
C ARG A 2 20.26 -36.53 7.12
N VAL A 3 19.19 -35.82 6.83
CA VAL A 3 17.92 -36.01 7.54
C VAL A 3 17.39 -37.37 7.07
N PRO A 4 17.32 -38.38 7.93
CA PRO A 4 16.81 -39.68 7.51
C PRO A 4 15.36 -39.55 7.05
N LYS A 5 15.07 -39.92 5.81
CA LYS A 5 13.76 -39.98 5.18
C LYS A 5 13.16 -38.72 4.59
N MET A 6 13.87 -37.60 4.52
CA MET A 6 13.36 -36.37 3.89
C MET A 6 14.42 -35.72 2.99
N GLY A 7 14.06 -35.34 1.76
CA GLY A 7 14.91 -34.62 0.82
C GLY A 7 15.20 -33.18 1.33
N ARG A 8 16.35 -32.62 0.93
CA ARG A 8 16.76 -31.26 1.34
C ARG A 8 15.72 -30.20 0.97
N LEU A 9 15.14 -30.28 -0.22
CA LEU A 9 14.12 -29.34 -0.71
C LEU A 9 12.77 -29.54 0.00
N GLU A 10 12.41 -30.78 0.29
CA GLU A 10 11.20 -31.08 1.06
C GLU A 10 11.30 -30.54 2.50
N PHE A 11 12.47 -30.62 3.11
CA PHE A 11 12.73 -30.02 4.42
C PHE A 11 12.61 -28.48 4.38
N LEU A 12 13.16 -27.84 3.35
CA LEU A 12 13.06 -26.40 3.14
C LEU A 12 11.58 -25.98 2.99
N LYS A 13 10.83 -26.65 2.13
CA LYS A 13 9.38 -26.41 1.94
C LYS A 13 8.61 -26.50 3.25
N ARG A 14 8.90 -27.54 4.05
CA ARG A 14 8.23 -27.75 5.33
C ARG A 14 8.55 -26.65 6.34
N ILE A 15 9.79 -26.19 6.40
CA ILE A 15 10.15 -25.05 7.26
C ILE A 15 9.39 -23.79 6.80
N LYS A 16 9.32 -23.54 5.51
CA LYS A 16 8.64 -22.37 4.95
C LYS A 16 7.13 -22.42 5.12
N THR A 17 6.52 -23.60 5.19
CA THR A 17 5.11 -23.74 5.55
C THR A 17 4.85 -23.49 7.05
N MET A 18 5.81 -23.78 7.92
CA MET A 18 5.69 -23.50 9.37
C MET A 18 5.93 -22.01 9.71
N ASP A 19 6.95 -21.42 9.09
CA ASP A 19 7.29 -20.01 9.24
C ASP A 19 7.87 -19.48 7.91
N SER A 20 7.03 -18.83 7.13
CA SER A 20 7.42 -18.27 5.81
C SER A 20 8.49 -17.19 5.92
N GLU A 21 8.57 -16.50 7.05
CA GLU A 21 9.51 -15.39 7.30
C GLU A 21 10.85 -15.87 7.88
N LEU A 22 10.97 -17.16 8.27
CA LEU A 22 12.22 -17.71 8.78
C LEU A 22 13.27 -17.73 7.65
N PRO A 23 14.39 -16.99 7.74
CA PRO A 23 15.45 -17.07 6.74
C PRO A 23 16.18 -18.40 6.88
N VAL A 24 16.29 -19.14 5.78
CA VAL A 24 16.98 -20.44 5.73
C VAL A 24 18.17 -20.32 4.81
N ILE A 25 19.37 -20.56 5.35
CA ILE A 25 20.62 -20.63 4.57
C ILE A 25 20.92 -22.08 4.29
N VAL A 26 21.01 -22.44 3.02
CA VAL A 26 21.35 -23.80 2.59
C VAL A 26 22.86 -23.92 2.45
N VAL A 27 23.48 -24.84 3.22
CA VAL A 27 24.91 -25.13 3.12
C VAL A 27 25.09 -26.54 2.55
N THR A 28 25.83 -26.67 1.45
CA THR A 28 25.97 -27.94 0.73
C THR A 28 27.42 -28.16 0.23
N GLY A 29 27.77 -29.41 -0.07
CA GLY A 29 29.00 -29.78 -0.79
C GLY A 29 28.79 -29.93 -2.30
N ASP A 30 27.59 -29.70 -2.80
CA ASP A 30 27.24 -29.77 -4.21
C ASP A 30 27.26 -28.34 -4.76
N ASP A 31 28.11 -28.10 -5.76
CA ASP A 31 28.34 -26.81 -6.41
C ASP A 31 27.47 -26.62 -7.68
N SER A 32 26.51 -27.52 -7.93
CA SER A 32 25.66 -27.40 -9.10
C SER A 32 24.78 -26.13 -9.04
N ILE A 33 24.83 -25.37 -10.11
CA ILE A 33 24.01 -24.16 -10.28
C ILE A 33 22.51 -24.50 -10.22
N GLU A 34 22.14 -25.67 -10.70
CA GLU A 34 20.75 -26.15 -10.71
C GLU A 34 20.21 -26.29 -9.28
N THR A 35 20.96 -26.92 -8.39
CA THR A 35 20.60 -27.11 -6.97
C THR A 35 20.51 -25.75 -6.24
N ALA A 36 21.41 -24.82 -6.56
CA ALA A 36 21.35 -23.47 -5.99
C ALA A 36 20.07 -22.72 -6.41
N VAL A 37 19.79 -22.69 -7.74
CA VAL A 37 18.59 -22.05 -8.29
C VAL A 37 17.31 -22.67 -7.73
N GLU A 38 17.25 -24.00 -7.62
CA GLU A 38 16.09 -24.69 -7.09
C GLU A 38 15.87 -24.36 -5.60
N SER A 39 16.92 -24.33 -4.81
CA SER A 39 16.84 -23.92 -3.39
C SER A 39 16.34 -22.49 -3.23
N MET A 40 16.81 -21.56 -4.07
CA MET A 40 16.34 -20.17 -4.03
C MET A 40 14.87 -20.04 -4.47
N LYS A 41 14.43 -20.78 -5.49
CA LYS A 41 13.01 -20.84 -5.92
C LYS A 41 12.09 -21.36 -4.80
N GLU A 42 12.57 -22.31 -4.01
CA GLU A 42 11.82 -22.88 -2.89
C GLU A 42 11.90 -22.01 -1.60
N GLY A 43 12.47 -20.82 -1.71
CA GLY A 43 12.46 -19.81 -0.64
C GLY A 43 13.67 -19.85 0.31
N ALA A 44 14.79 -20.46 -0.07
CA ALA A 44 16.03 -20.25 0.66
C ALA A 44 16.40 -18.77 0.66
N PHE A 45 16.93 -18.28 1.80
CA PHE A 45 17.43 -16.92 1.91
C PHE A 45 18.78 -16.77 1.22
N ASP A 46 19.64 -17.78 1.35
CA ASP A 46 20.95 -17.82 0.75
C ASP A 46 21.42 -19.27 0.55
N TYR A 47 22.45 -19.44 -0.29
CA TYR A 47 23.04 -20.74 -0.64
C TYR A 47 24.55 -20.65 -0.59
N ILE A 48 25.20 -21.53 0.18
CA ILE A 48 26.64 -21.53 0.41
C ILE A 48 27.23 -22.91 0.09
N VAL A 49 28.23 -22.94 -0.80
CA VAL A 49 28.92 -24.18 -1.21
C VAL A 49 30.15 -24.41 -0.30
N ARG A 50 30.38 -25.68 0.07
CA ARG A 50 31.60 -26.10 0.76
C ARG A 50 32.72 -26.45 -0.24
N PRO A 51 34.00 -26.10 0.05
CA PRO A 51 34.48 -25.38 1.24
C PRO A 51 34.15 -23.88 1.15
N PHE A 52 33.81 -23.26 2.27
CA PHE A 52 33.55 -21.82 2.36
C PHE A 52 34.42 -21.17 3.47
N GLU A 53 34.72 -19.90 3.28
CA GLU A 53 35.35 -19.08 4.29
C GLU A 53 34.34 -18.70 5.38
N GLY A 54 34.76 -18.72 6.64
CA GLY A 54 33.89 -18.39 7.78
C GLY A 54 33.27 -17.00 7.67
N GLU A 55 33.96 -16.07 7.00
CA GLU A 55 33.46 -14.73 6.72
C GLU A 55 32.20 -14.74 5.83
N SER A 56 32.19 -15.53 4.79
CA SER A 56 31.03 -15.66 3.87
C SER A 56 29.77 -16.13 4.61
N LEU A 57 29.91 -17.15 5.48
CA LEU A 57 28.80 -17.63 6.29
C LEU A 57 28.35 -16.56 7.31
N SER A 58 29.30 -15.88 7.96
CA SER A 58 29.01 -14.83 8.93
C SER A 58 28.21 -13.69 8.30
N VAL A 59 28.60 -13.22 7.10
CA VAL A 59 27.89 -12.18 6.35
C VAL A 59 26.47 -12.61 6.00
N ALA A 60 26.28 -13.84 5.52
CA ALA A 60 24.96 -14.37 5.19
C ALA A 60 24.06 -14.46 6.43
N VAL A 61 24.57 -14.92 7.56
CA VAL A 61 23.84 -15.00 8.83
C VAL A 61 23.44 -13.62 9.33
N VAL A 62 24.37 -12.64 9.31
CA VAL A 62 24.06 -11.27 9.74
C VAL A 62 22.97 -10.64 8.87
N LYS A 63 23.03 -10.81 7.55
CA LYS A 63 21.98 -10.35 6.63
C LYS A 63 20.64 -11.00 6.92
N ALA A 64 20.62 -12.32 7.13
CA ALA A 64 19.44 -13.10 7.43
C ALA A 64 18.77 -12.63 8.74
N LEU A 65 19.56 -12.45 9.80
CA LEU A 65 19.08 -11.97 11.10
C LEU A 65 18.53 -10.55 11.02
N LYS A 66 19.21 -9.66 10.28
CA LYS A 66 18.75 -8.28 10.06
C LYS A 66 17.41 -8.25 9.31
N MET A 67 17.28 -9.06 8.27
CA MET A 67 16.02 -9.15 7.53
C MET A 67 14.88 -9.67 8.40
N ARG A 68 15.13 -10.72 9.21
CA ARG A 68 14.13 -11.24 10.16
C ARG A 68 13.73 -10.19 11.20
N SER A 69 14.70 -9.47 11.77
CA SER A 69 14.43 -8.39 12.73
C SER A 69 13.52 -7.32 12.14
N LEU A 70 13.82 -6.86 10.92
CA LEU A 70 12.98 -5.88 10.20
C LEU A 70 11.58 -6.40 9.91
N ALA A 71 11.43 -7.66 9.51
CA ALA A 71 10.13 -8.29 9.28
C ALA A 71 9.31 -8.38 10.58
N MET A 72 9.95 -8.79 11.69
CA MET A 72 9.29 -8.86 13.00
C MET A 72 8.88 -7.47 13.52
N GLU A 73 9.75 -6.47 13.39
CA GLU A 73 9.43 -5.08 13.76
C GLU A 73 8.26 -4.53 12.93
N ASN A 74 8.30 -4.73 11.61
CA ASN A 74 7.21 -4.32 10.71
C ASN A 74 5.88 -4.99 11.11
N ARG A 75 5.90 -6.29 11.42
CA ARG A 75 4.72 -7.04 11.87
C ARG A 75 4.21 -6.51 13.21
N TYR A 76 5.10 -6.21 14.15
CA TYR A 76 4.73 -5.64 15.45
C TYR A 76 4.06 -4.27 15.27
N LEU A 77 4.72 -3.36 14.54
CA LEU A 77 4.18 -2.02 14.29
C LEU A 77 2.83 -2.06 13.56
N ARG A 78 2.66 -2.97 12.60
CA ARG A 78 1.37 -3.16 11.91
C ARG A 78 0.27 -3.63 12.86
N LYS A 79 0.55 -4.59 13.74
CA LYS A 79 -0.43 -5.05 14.73
C LYS A 79 -0.82 -3.94 15.70
N GLU A 80 0.13 -3.11 16.10
CA GLU A 80 -0.13 -1.94 16.94
C GLU A 80 -1.06 -0.95 16.24
N LEU A 81 -0.80 -0.64 14.96
CA LEU A 81 -1.69 0.19 14.15
C LEU A 81 -3.08 -0.44 13.97
N GLU A 82 -3.16 -1.74 13.64
CA GLU A 82 -4.44 -2.46 13.54
C GLU A 82 -5.25 -2.37 14.84
N SER A 83 -4.60 -2.55 15.98
CA SER A 83 -5.27 -2.44 17.28
C SER A 83 -5.72 -1.01 17.57
N HIS A 84 -4.91 -0.02 17.21
CA HIS A 84 -5.19 1.41 17.44
C HIS A 84 -6.37 1.91 16.60
N TYR A 85 -6.46 1.49 15.34
CA TYR A 85 -7.49 1.90 14.40
C TYR A 85 -8.64 0.89 14.25
N ASN A 86 -8.93 0.12 15.29
CA ASN A 86 -10.14 -0.69 15.33
C ASN A 86 -11.37 0.23 15.50
N PHE A 87 -12.49 -0.09 14.85
CA PHE A 87 -13.74 0.65 14.97
C PHE A 87 -14.19 0.84 16.42
N GLY A 88 -13.93 -0.14 17.30
CA GLY A 88 -14.23 -0.06 18.73
C GLY A 88 -13.45 1.02 19.50
N ASN A 89 -12.38 1.57 18.94
CA ASN A 89 -11.57 2.62 19.56
C ASN A 89 -11.99 4.03 19.12
N ILE A 90 -12.91 4.15 18.17
CA ILE A 90 -13.48 5.44 17.78
C ILE A 90 -14.50 5.84 18.85
N ILE A 91 -14.17 6.93 19.58
CA ILE A 91 -15.00 7.41 20.69
C ILE A 91 -16.22 8.13 20.13
N GLY A 92 -17.41 7.64 20.46
CA GLY A 92 -18.68 8.24 20.12
C GLY A 92 -19.84 7.28 20.33
N ASN A 93 -20.92 7.76 20.97
CA ASN A 93 -22.09 6.97 21.30
C ASN A 93 -23.39 7.54 20.67
N SER A 94 -23.28 8.56 19.81
CA SER A 94 -24.45 9.06 19.13
C SER A 94 -24.97 8.04 18.09
N PRO A 95 -26.28 7.93 17.88
CA PRO A 95 -26.84 7.02 16.88
C PRO A 95 -26.22 7.22 15.48
N LYS A 96 -25.95 8.47 15.11
CA LYS A 96 -25.34 8.80 13.81
C LYS A 96 -23.91 8.25 13.66
N ILE A 97 -23.07 8.35 14.68
CA ILE A 97 -21.70 7.79 14.59
C ILE A 97 -21.72 6.27 14.57
N LEU A 98 -22.63 5.64 15.32
CA LEU A 98 -22.78 4.18 15.30
C LEU A 98 -23.22 3.69 13.92
N GLU A 99 -24.13 4.38 13.23
CA GLU A 99 -24.53 4.09 11.86
C GLU A 99 -23.34 4.19 10.90
N VAL A 100 -22.57 5.29 10.98
CA VAL A 100 -21.33 5.46 10.16
C VAL A 100 -20.34 4.33 10.40
N LEU A 101 -20.13 3.92 11.67
CA LEU A 101 -19.20 2.84 11.99
C LEU A 101 -19.67 1.47 11.47
N LEU A 102 -20.98 1.19 11.46
CA LEU A 102 -21.55 -0.01 10.86
C LEU A 102 -21.31 -0.01 9.36
N LEU A 103 -21.67 1.08 8.67
CA LEU A 103 -21.43 1.23 7.23
C LEU A 103 -19.94 1.11 6.87
N ALA A 104 -19.05 1.74 7.65
CA ALA A 104 -17.60 1.64 7.48
C ALA A 104 -17.10 0.20 7.67
N GLY A 105 -17.69 -0.55 8.61
CA GLY A 105 -17.40 -1.97 8.84
C GLY A 105 -17.79 -2.83 7.63
N ASP A 106 -18.96 -2.60 7.06
CA ASP A 106 -19.45 -3.37 5.90
C ASP A 106 -18.60 -3.07 4.66
N VAL A 107 -18.35 -1.80 4.36
CA VAL A 107 -17.55 -1.41 3.18
C VAL A 107 -16.09 -1.80 3.32
N SER A 108 -15.57 -1.96 4.52
CA SER A 108 -14.17 -2.39 4.74
C SER A 108 -13.86 -3.73 4.08
N ARG A 109 -14.87 -4.62 3.97
CA ARG A 109 -14.77 -5.95 3.37
C ARG A 109 -14.80 -5.96 1.85
N THR A 110 -14.97 -4.79 1.22
CA THR A 110 -15.02 -4.64 -0.23
C THR A 110 -13.84 -3.80 -0.74
N ASP A 111 -13.63 -3.81 -2.06
CA ASP A 111 -12.65 -2.93 -2.73
C ASP A 111 -13.30 -1.65 -3.31
N SER A 112 -14.55 -1.39 -2.97
CA SER A 112 -15.28 -0.22 -3.45
C SER A 112 -14.59 1.08 -3.01
N THR A 113 -14.68 2.10 -3.86
CA THR A 113 -14.33 3.46 -3.51
C THR A 113 -15.29 3.98 -2.44
N VAL A 114 -14.75 4.65 -1.43
CA VAL A 114 -15.52 5.18 -0.30
C VAL A 114 -15.40 6.70 -0.29
N PHE A 115 -16.51 7.38 -0.11
CA PHE A 115 -16.55 8.82 0.09
C PHE A 115 -17.02 9.16 1.51
N VAL A 116 -16.17 9.83 2.29
CA VAL A 116 -16.45 10.23 3.67
C VAL A 116 -16.76 11.73 3.69
N TYR A 117 -18.02 12.08 3.93
CA TYR A 117 -18.46 13.46 4.05
C TYR A 117 -18.64 13.87 5.51
N GLY A 118 -18.21 15.08 5.86
CA GLY A 118 -18.42 15.64 7.18
C GLY A 118 -17.63 16.93 7.41
N GLU A 119 -18.02 17.72 8.39
CA GLU A 119 -17.37 18.97 8.76
C GLU A 119 -15.88 18.79 9.11
N SER A 120 -15.13 19.89 9.13
CA SER A 120 -13.72 19.83 9.55
C SER A 120 -13.62 19.40 11.00
N GLY A 121 -12.62 18.55 11.33
CA GLY A 121 -12.39 18.07 12.69
C GLY A 121 -13.31 16.93 13.16
N THR A 122 -14.23 16.41 12.33
CA THR A 122 -15.13 15.31 12.70
C THR A 122 -14.50 13.92 12.73
N GLY A 123 -13.22 13.81 12.38
CA GLY A 123 -12.50 12.52 12.41
C GLY A 123 -12.58 11.71 11.11
N LYS A 124 -12.83 12.33 9.95
CA LYS A 124 -12.87 11.66 8.64
C LYS A 124 -11.63 10.79 8.40
N GLU A 125 -10.45 11.28 8.75
CA GLU A 125 -9.20 10.52 8.64
C GLU A 125 -9.20 9.27 9.53
N LEU A 126 -9.73 9.34 10.75
CA LEU A 126 -9.83 8.19 11.65
C LEU A 126 -10.73 7.10 11.06
N VAL A 127 -11.86 7.48 10.45
CA VAL A 127 -12.76 6.56 9.75
C VAL A 127 -12.05 5.92 8.57
N ALA A 128 -11.34 6.70 7.74
CA ALA A 128 -10.60 6.18 6.60
C ALA A 128 -9.49 5.18 7.03
N ARG A 129 -8.77 5.48 8.11
CA ARG A 129 -7.77 4.58 8.71
C ARG A 129 -8.43 3.31 9.24
N ALA A 130 -9.54 3.42 9.96
CA ALA A 130 -10.28 2.27 10.45
C ALA A 130 -10.78 1.38 9.30
N ILE A 131 -11.29 1.95 8.21
CA ILE A 131 -11.68 1.20 7.01
C ILE A 131 -10.49 0.42 6.43
N HIS A 132 -9.32 1.05 6.30
CA HIS A 132 -8.13 0.39 5.76
C HIS A 132 -7.66 -0.76 6.67
N PHE A 133 -7.45 -0.51 7.96
CA PHE A 133 -6.92 -1.51 8.89
C PHE A 133 -7.87 -2.68 9.19
N ASN A 134 -9.16 -2.53 8.85
CA ASN A 134 -10.15 -3.62 8.92
C ASN A 134 -10.50 -4.20 7.54
N SER A 135 -9.76 -3.82 6.47
CA SER A 135 -10.01 -4.28 5.10
C SER A 135 -9.19 -5.49 4.69
N LEU A 136 -9.51 -6.04 3.51
CA LEU A 136 -8.70 -7.08 2.85
C LEU A 136 -7.29 -6.59 2.49
N ARG A 137 -7.09 -5.27 2.42
CA ARG A 137 -5.82 -4.60 2.07
C ARG A 137 -5.04 -4.10 3.29
N LYS A 138 -5.40 -4.49 4.51
CA LYS A 138 -4.73 -4.07 5.76
C LYS A 138 -3.24 -4.40 5.80
N GLY A 139 -2.81 -5.43 5.07
CA GLY A 139 -1.40 -5.80 4.91
C GLY A 139 -0.62 -4.91 3.92
N GLY A 140 -1.30 -4.10 3.11
CA GLY A 140 -0.71 -3.17 2.16
C GLY A 140 -0.41 -1.79 2.77
N PRO A 141 0.18 -0.87 1.99
CA PRO A 141 0.41 0.50 2.43
C PRO A 141 -0.90 1.29 2.56
N LEU A 142 -0.98 2.16 3.56
CA LEU A 142 -1.94 3.25 3.61
C LEU A 142 -1.19 4.55 3.36
N VAL A 143 -1.44 5.15 2.21
CA VAL A 143 -0.85 6.43 1.84
C VAL A 143 -1.92 7.49 1.93
N SER A 144 -1.65 8.60 2.61
CA SER A 144 -2.57 9.73 2.71
C SER A 144 -1.98 10.98 2.08
N ILE A 145 -2.86 11.80 1.50
CA ILE A 145 -2.52 13.13 1.00
C ILE A 145 -3.71 14.06 1.23
N ASN A 146 -3.42 15.26 1.72
CA ASN A 146 -4.41 16.32 1.83
C ASN A 146 -4.28 17.24 0.61
N CYS A 147 -5.34 17.30 -0.20
CA CYS A 147 -5.36 18.04 -1.46
C CYS A 147 -5.37 19.56 -1.26
N ALA A 148 -5.82 20.04 -0.10
CA ALA A 148 -5.81 21.46 0.25
C ALA A 148 -4.44 21.95 0.75
N ALA A 149 -3.57 21.03 1.19
CA ALA A 149 -2.29 21.40 1.79
C ALA A 149 -1.19 21.76 0.78
N LEU A 150 -1.42 21.49 -0.51
CA LEU A 150 -0.44 21.66 -1.57
C LEU A 150 -0.96 22.60 -2.66
N PRO A 151 -0.10 23.46 -3.24
CA PRO A 151 -0.42 24.14 -4.48
C PRO A 151 -0.79 23.14 -5.59
N GLU A 152 -1.69 23.53 -6.50
CA GLU A 152 -2.23 22.65 -7.55
C GLU A 152 -1.15 21.95 -8.39
N THR A 153 -0.10 22.66 -8.77
CA THR A 153 1.02 22.14 -9.56
C THR A 153 1.83 21.08 -8.79
N LEU A 154 1.96 21.26 -7.48
CA LEU A 154 2.63 20.28 -6.62
C LEU A 154 1.72 19.08 -6.32
N LEU A 155 0.42 19.30 -6.17
CA LEU A 155 -0.53 18.22 -5.93
C LEU A 155 -0.49 17.18 -7.07
N GLU A 156 -0.48 17.63 -8.32
CA GLU A 156 -0.41 16.76 -9.48
C GLU A 156 0.88 15.92 -9.48
N SER A 157 2.03 16.57 -9.26
CA SER A 157 3.33 15.89 -9.22
C SER A 157 3.48 14.93 -8.03
N GLU A 158 2.88 15.24 -6.87
CA GLU A 158 2.85 14.33 -5.72
C GLU A 158 1.95 13.12 -5.97
N LEU A 159 0.77 13.31 -6.58
CA LEU A 159 -0.16 12.22 -6.86
C LEU A 159 0.37 11.23 -7.89
N PHE A 160 0.80 11.74 -9.06
CA PHE A 160 1.14 10.91 -10.21
C PHE A 160 2.64 10.64 -10.37
N GLY A 161 3.50 11.41 -9.67
CA GLY A 161 4.94 11.35 -9.87
C GLY A 161 5.39 12.07 -11.13
N TYR A 162 6.69 12.08 -11.37
CA TYR A 162 7.27 12.76 -12.51
C TYR A 162 8.56 12.09 -12.98
N GLU A 163 8.85 12.25 -14.26
CA GLU A 163 10.12 11.87 -14.85
C GLU A 163 11.13 13.00 -14.79
N LYS A 164 12.41 12.64 -14.87
CA LYS A 164 13.49 13.63 -14.95
C LYS A 164 13.24 14.59 -16.14
N GLY A 165 13.29 15.90 -15.87
CA GLY A 165 13.07 16.94 -16.88
C GLY A 165 11.60 17.32 -17.11
N ALA A 166 10.64 16.78 -16.36
CA ALA A 166 9.22 17.10 -16.50
C ALA A 166 8.89 18.58 -16.26
N PHE A 167 9.66 19.24 -15.40
CA PHE A 167 9.58 20.69 -15.11
C PHE A 167 10.91 21.19 -14.57
N THR A 168 11.07 22.51 -14.44
CA THR A 168 12.28 23.14 -13.87
C THR A 168 12.48 22.69 -12.43
N GLY A 169 13.62 22.02 -12.15
CA GLY A 169 13.94 21.42 -10.86
C GLY A 169 13.64 19.91 -10.76
N ALA A 170 13.13 19.27 -11.79
CA ALA A 170 12.96 17.82 -11.86
C ALA A 170 14.29 17.10 -12.21
N ASP A 171 15.26 17.14 -11.29
CA ASP A 171 16.61 16.58 -11.52
C ASP A 171 16.65 15.04 -11.55
N ARG A 172 15.63 14.38 -10.99
CA ARG A 172 15.47 12.93 -10.93
C ARG A 172 14.00 12.56 -11.08
N SER A 173 13.72 11.32 -11.47
CA SER A 173 12.36 10.78 -11.44
C SER A 173 11.90 10.53 -9.98
N LYS A 174 10.58 10.70 -9.74
CA LYS A 174 9.94 10.46 -8.45
C LYS A 174 8.62 9.71 -8.64
N LYS A 175 8.44 8.63 -7.87
CA LYS A 175 7.16 7.92 -7.81
C LYS A 175 6.09 8.75 -7.13
N GLY A 176 4.87 8.72 -7.67
CA GLY A 176 3.71 9.36 -7.10
C GLY A 176 3.06 8.57 -5.96
N ARG A 177 2.11 9.22 -5.28
CA ARG A 177 1.36 8.61 -4.16
C ARG A 177 0.56 7.39 -4.60
N PHE A 178 0.03 7.38 -5.81
CA PHE A 178 -0.66 6.21 -6.36
C PHE A 178 0.26 5.00 -6.51
N GLU A 179 1.48 5.20 -6.99
CA GLU A 179 2.47 4.11 -7.06
C GLU A 179 2.89 3.63 -5.67
N LEU A 180 3.06 4.54 -4.71
CA LEU A 180 3.41 4.21 -3.33
C LEU A 180 2.29 3.45 -2.60
N ALA A 181 1.03 3.67 -3.02
CA ALA A 181 -0.14 2.99 -2.47
C ALA A 181 -0.44 1.64 -3.14
N ASN A 182 0.36 1.22 -4.12
CA ASN A 182 0.10 -0.01 -4.87
C ASN A 182 -0.01 -1.25 -3.97
N GLY A 183 -1.05 -2.04 -4.17
CA GLY A 183 -1.42 -3.18 -3.31
C GLY A 183 -2.09 -2.79 -1.98
N GLY A 184 -2.37 -1.50 -1.77
CA GLY A 184 -2.94 -0.96 -0.54
C GLY A 184 -4.08 0.03 -0.76
N THR A 185 -4.07 1.13 0.00
CA THR A 185 -5.13 2.15 -0.01
C THR A 185 -4.52 3.55 -0.12
N LEU A 186 -5.09 4.39 -0.97
CA LEU A 186 -4.82 5.82 -1.01
C LEU A 186 -5.99 6.57 -0.38
N PHE A 187 -5.70 7.40 0.61
CA PHE A 187 -6.64 8.32 1.21
C PHE A 187 -6.43 9.73 0.67
N LEU A 188 -7.46 10.26 0.00
CA LEU A 188 -7.49 11.59 -0.59
C LEU A 188 -8.37 12.48 0.28
N ASP A 189 -7.75 13.29 1.14
CA ASP A 189 -8.47 14.24 1.99
C ASP A 189 -8.70 15.56 1.26
N GLU A 190 -9.82 16.21 1.55
CA GLU A 190 -10.29 17.46 0.95
C GLU A 190 -10.28 17.42 -0.60
N ILE A 191 -10.87 16.36 -1.17
CA ILE A 191 -10.88 16.11 -2.63
C ILE A 191 -11.54 17.24 -3.44
N SER A 192 -12.42 18.05 -2.81
CA SER A 192 -13.05 19.24 -3.40
C SER A 192 -12.04 20.31 -3.86
N GLU A 193 -10.81 20.26 -3.36
CA GLU A 193 -9.74 21.22 -3.70
C GLU A 193 -8.95 20.83 -4.96
N MET A 194 -9.24 19.67 -5.55
CA MET A 194 -8.61 19.26 -6.80
C MET A 194 -9.12 20.10 -7.97
N ASN A 195 -8.22 20.58 -8.81
CA ASN A 195 -8.59 21.22 -10.08
C ASN A 195 -9.15 20.17 -11.09
N PRO A 196 -9.90 20.59 -12.13
CA PRO A 196 -10.52 19.67 -13.09
C PRO A 196 -9.54 18.78 -13.86
N ILE A 197 -8.28 19.20 -14.03
CA ILE A 197 -7.24 18.40 -14.72
C ILE A 197 -6.84 17.20 -13.84
N VAL A 198 -6.58 17.44 -12.56
CA VAL A 198 -6.25 16.40 -11.59
C VAL A 198 -7.43 15.44 -11.41
N GLN A 199 -8.68 15.96 -11.34
CA GLN A 199 -9.90 15.15 -11.26
C GLN A 199 -10.00 14.18 -12.45
N ALA A 200 -9.75 14.63 -13.68
CA ALA A 200 -9.78 13.79 -14.88
C ALA A 200 -8.74 12.66 -14.84
N LYS A 201 -7.52 12.96 -14.35
CA LYS A 201 -6.47 11.95 -14.21
C LYS A 201 -6.80 10.93 -13.11
N VAL A 202 -7.38 11.37 -11.99
CA VAL A 202 -7.85 10.48 -10.92
C VAL A 202 -8.96 9.57 -11.44
N LEU A 203 -9.92 10.11 -12.20
CA LEU A 203 -10.99 9.32 -12.83
C LEU A 203 -10.42 8.22 -13.72
N ARG A 204 -9.49 8.57 -14.64
CA ARG A 204 -8.84 7.59 -15.53
C ARG A 204 -8.16 6.47 -14.72
N LEU A 205 -7.51 6.83 -13.62
CA LEU A 205 -6.85 5.84 -12.76
C LEU A 205 -7.85 4.92 -12.06
N ILE A 206 -8.99 5.45 -11.57
CA ILE A 206 -10.05 4.63 -10.95
C ILE A 206 -10.62 3.63 -11.95
N GLU A 207 -10.75 4.02 -13.22
CA GLU A 207 -11.35 3.19 -14.28
C GLU A 207 -10.38 2.19 -14.87
N ALA A 208 -9.20 2.66 -15.29
CA ALA A 208 -8.23 1.87 -16.03
C ALA A 208 -7.19 1.17 -15.13
N ARG A 209 -7.05 1.61 -13.88
CA ARG A 209 -5.96 1.20 -12.97
C ARG A 209 -4.55 1.44 -13.54
N GLU A 210 -4.45 2.51 -14.31
CA GLU A 210 -3.24 2.90 -15.01
C GLU A 210 -2.99 4.39 -14.81
N LEU A 211 -1.73 4.76 -14.73
CA LEU A 211 -1.29 6.16 -14.68
C LEU A 211 -0.08 6.40 -15.58
N GLU A 212 0.14 7.64 -15.94
CA GLU A 212 1.36 8.14 -16.57
C GLU A 212 1.98 9.20 -15.67
N ARG A 213 3.30 9.15 -15.48
CA ARG A 213 4.02 10.19 -14.72
C ARG A 213 4.08 11.48 -15.53
N LEU A 214 4.17 12.61 -14.86
CA LEU A 214 4.37 13.90 -15.52
C LEU A 214 5.66 13.90 -16.35
N GLY A 215 5.57 14.34 -17.58
CA GLY A 215 6.69 14.36 -18.53
C GLY A 215 7.09 12.98 -19.06
N GLY A 216 6.40 11.92 -18.68
CA GLY A 216 6.60 10.55 -19.18
C GLY A 216 5.48 10.10 -20.11
N SER A 217 5.75 9.05 -20.88
CA SER A 217 4.78 8.35 -21.74
C SER A 217 4.62 6.86 -21.36
N GLU A 218 5.32 6.41 -20.33
CA GLU A 218 5.20 5.04 -19.84
C GLU A 218 3.96 4.87 -18.99
N THR A 219 3.14 3.88 -19.36
CA THR A 219 1.94 3.51 -18.58
C THR A 219 2.33 2.59 -17.42
N VAL A 220 2.04 3.03 -16.21
CA VAL A 220 2.28 2.28 -14.97
C VAL A 220 0.95 1.72 -14.47
N LYS A 221 0.89 0.40 -14.30
CA LYS A 221 -0.28 -0.27 -13.69
C LYS A 221 -0.23 -0.20 -12.18
N VAL A 222 -1.35 0.14 -11.56
CA VAL A 222 -1.48 0.23 -10.10
C VAL A 222 -2.79 -0.41 -9.65
N ASP A 223 -2.73 -1.16 -8.56
CA ASP A 223 -3.90 -1.72 -7.89
C ASP A 223 -4.08 -1.04 -6.53
N VAL A 224 -4.89 0.01 -6.49
CA VAL A 224 -5.07 0.87 -5.31
C VAL A 224 -6.55 0.99 -4.99
N ARG A 225 -6.92 0.73 -3.73
CA ARG A 225 -8.23 1.10 -3.21
C ARG A 225 -8.23 2.59 -2.87
N ILE A 226 -9.29 3.31 -3.19
CA ILE A 226 -9.41 4.74 -2.96
C ILE A 226 -10.45 5.02 -1.88
N ILE A 227 -10.06 5.85 -0.91
CA ILE A 227 -10.96 6.46 0.07
C ILE A 227 -10.79 7.97 -0.08
N CYS A 228 -11.91 8.67 -0.28
CA CYS A 228 -11.93 10.13 -0.43
C CYS A 228 -12.63 10.77 0.76
N ALA A 229 -12.23 11.99 1.11
CA ALA A 229 -12.96 12.78 2.09
C ALA A 229 -13.13 14.23 1.62
N SER A 230 -14.21 14.86 2.07
CA SER A 230 -14.45 16.30 1.90
C SER A 230 -15.30 16.87 3.04
N ASN A 231 -15.06 18.12 3.36
CA ASN A 231 -15.94 18.92 4.22
C ASN A 231 -16.96 19.73 3.42
N LYS A 232 -16.91 19.68 2.08
CA LYS A 232 -17.79 20.41 1.17
C LYS A 232 -18.75 19.47 0.47
N ASN A 233 -19.97 19.94 0.23
CA ASN A 233 -20.93 19.18 -0.54
C ASN A 233 -20.51 19.15 -2.02
N LEU A 234 -20.07 17.98 -2.51
CA LEU A 234 -19.59 17.83 -3.87
C LEU A 234 -20.69 18.01 -4.92
N GLU A 235 -21.97 17.72 -4.61
CA GLU A 235 -23.09 17.96 -5.54
C GLU A 235 -23.22 19.45 -5.87
N ASP A 236 -23.03 20.33 -4.87
CA ASP A 236 -23.07 21.77 -5.09
C ASP A 236 -21.87 22.24 -5.92
N TYR A 237 -20.71 21.58 -5.76
CA TYR A 237 -19.50 21.85 -6.56
C TYR A 237 -19.67 21.41 -8.01
N VAL A 238 -20.35 20.28 -8.24
CA VAL A 238 -20.73 19.82 -9.60
C VAL A 238 -21.68 20.83 -10.25
N LYS A 239 -22.75 21.27 -9.57
CA LYS A 239 -23.68 22.28 -10.08
C LYS A 239 -23.01 23.62 -10.45
N LYS A 240 -21.94 23.98 -9.73
CA LYS A 240 -21.14 25.19 -9.99
C LYS A 240 -20.05 24.98 -11.04
N GLY A 241 -19.88 23.77 -11.59
CA GLY A 241 -18.82 23.44 -12.55
C GLY A 241 -17.41 23.40 -11.94
N GLN A 242 -17.29 23.37 -10.61
CA GLN A 242 -16.03 23.32 -9.88
C GLN A 242 -15.54 21.87 -9.65
N PHE A 243 -16.44 20.90 -9.75
CA PHE A 243 -16.16 19.48 -9.70
C PHE A 243 -16.79 18.77 -10.89
N ARG A 244 -16.08 17.83 -11.50
CA ARG A 244 -16.57 17.10 -12.67
C ARG A 244 -17.65 16.09 -12.24
N GLU A 245 -18.72 16.05 -12.97
CA GLU A 245 -19.85 15.15 -12.73
C GLU A 245 -19.45 13.67 -12.87
N ASP A 246 -18.65 13.35 -13.89
CA ASP A 246 -18.15 11.98 -14.12
C ASP A 246 -17.26 11.49 -12.96
N THR A 247 -16.40 12.34 -12.45
CA THR A 247 -15.55 12.02 -11.29
C THR A 247 -16.40 11.84 -10.03
N TYR A 248 -17.39 12.71 -9.81
CA TYR A 248 -18.30 12.62 -8.66
C TYR A 248 -19.00 11.26 -8.61
N TYR A 249 -19.65 10.82 -9.68
CA TYR A 249 -20.33 9.53 -9.70
C TYR A 249 -19.37 8.33 -9.51
N ARG A 250 -18.12 8.47 -9.89
CA ARG A 250 -17.15 7.39 -9.74
C ARG A 250 -16.56 7.28 -8.34
N ILE A 251 -16.48 8.38 -7.59
CA ILE A 251 -16.00 8.36 -6.20
C ILE A 251 -17.13 8.16 -5.19
N ASN A 252 -18.34 8.62 -5.48
CA ASN A 252 -19.51 8.52 -4.61
C ASN A 252 -20.25 7.18 -4.79
N VAL A 253 -19.50 6.06 -4.76
CA VAL A 253 -20.06 4.71 -4.90
C VAL A 253 -20.61 4.23 -3.56
N PHE A 254 -19.94 4.56 -2.48
CA PHE A 254 -20.35 4.25 -1.11
C PHE A 254 -20.13 5.50 -0.23
N PRO A 255 -21.22 6.30 -0.05
CA PRO A 255 -21.17 7.52 0.75
C PRO A 255 -21.26 7.22 2.26
#